data_908740cf46913d153c585ca88499fdaf
#
_entry.id   908740cf46913d153c585ca88499fdaf
#
_cell.length_a   1.000
_cell.length_b   1.000
_cell.length_c   1.000
_cell.angle_alpha   90.00
_cell.angle_beta   90.00
_cell.angle_gamma   90.00
#
_symmetry.space_group_name_H-M   'P 1'
#
loop_
_entity.id
_entity.type
_entity.pdbx_description
1 polymer ?
#
loop_
_entity_poly.entity_id
_entity_poly.type
_entity_poly.pdbx_seq_one_letter_code
_entity_poly.pdbx_strand_id
1 'polypeptide(L)'
;MVLFNRNLIISGIAGYFSGALGAQLYSMYDNNMLVNAIVALLSEYCVDIPFFVITFYIDNKYGHHDPIVGKKNQAFSKQNIKNLVIAISVSEAFYAVTKIFTHYQFLHHAMEPYQAAMASSLIAWTIFIVLVNVIGKKIKLFHK
;
A
#
# COMPACT_ATOMS: atom_id res chain seq x y z
N MET A 1 -0.18 0.53 -16.18
CA MET A 1 -1.24 0.16 -15.21
C MET A 1 -1.05 -1.25 -14.63
N VAL A 2 -0.90 -2.31 -15.43
CA VAL A 2 -0.77 -3.69 -14.92
C VAL A 2 0.46 -3.89 -14.01
N LEU A 3 1.66 -3.48 -14.45
CA LEU A 3 2.90 -3.58 -13.66
C LEU A 3 2.84 -2.81 -12.33
N PHE A 4 2.26 -1.60 -12.36
CA PHE A 4 2.08 -0.80 -11.16
C PHE A 4 1.18 -1.50 -10.13
N ASN A 5 0.01 -1.98 -10.55
CA ASN A 5 -0.89 -2.71 -9.66
C ASN A 5 -0.27 -4.02 -9.16
N ARG A 6 0.52 -4.72 -9.99
CA ARG A 6 1.26 -5.91 -9.58
C ARG A 6 2.22 -5.60 -8.43
N ASN A 7 2.99 -4.50 -8.54
CA ASN A 7 3.94 -4.12 -7.50
C ASN A 7 3.24 -3.70 -6.20
N LEU A 8 2.11 -3.00 -6.29
CA LEU A 8 1.26 -2.70 -5.15
C LEU A 8 0.74 -3.98 -4.46
N ILE A 9 0.35 -4.99 -5.25
CA ILE A 9 -0.14 -6.26 -4.71
C ILE A 9 0.98 -7.01 -3.98
N ILE A 10 2.15 -7.12 -4.60
CA ILE A 10 3.29 -7.86 -4.02
C ILE A 10 3.77 -7.18 -2.74
N SER A 11 3.96 -5.86 -2.75
CA SER A 11 4.39 -5.12 -1.57
C SER A 11 3.33 -5.16 -0.46
N GLY A 12 2.06 -4.99 -0.82
CA GLY A 12 0.95 -5.05 0.12
C GLY A 12 0.81 -6.41 0.82
N ILE A 13 1.09 -7.54 0.13
CA ILE A 13 1.11 -8.86 0.77
C ILE A 13 2.23 -8.92 1.83
N ALA A 14 3.41 -8.42 1.53
CA ALA A 14 4.52 -8.39 2.49
C ALA A 14 4.19 -7.49 3.70
N GLY A 15 3.64 -6.31 3.46
CA GLY A 15 3.17 -5.39 4.50
C GLY A 15 2.07 -6.00 5.37
N TYR A 16 1.10 -6.67 4.75
CA TYR A 16 -0.01 -7.35 5.42
C TYR A 16 0.44 -8.30 6.54
N PHE A 17 1.42 -9.16 6.26
CA PHE A 17 1.97 -10.05 7.27
C PHE A 17 2.79 -9.31 8.33
N SER A 18 3.53 -8.27 7.94
CA SER A 18 4.28 -7.44 8.87
C SER A 18 3.36 -6.70 9.84
N GLY A 19 2.23 -6.15 9.36
CA GLY A 19 1.23 -5.50 10.21
C GLY A 19 0.59 -6.46 11.22
N ALA A 20 0.29 -7.69 10.81
CA ALA A 20 -0.25 -8.72 11.69
C ALA A 20 0.75 -9.11 12.79
N LEU A 21 2.03 -9.30 12.43
CA LEU A 21 3.09 -9.57 13.40
C LEU A 21 3.30 -8.40 14.36
N GLY A 22 3.32 -7.16 13.87
CA GLY A 22 3.46 -5.96 14.71
C GLY A 22 2.33 -5.82 15.71
N ALA A 23 1.08 -6.04 15.30
CA ALA A 23 -0.08 -6.03 16.19
C ALA A 23 0.01 -7.09 17.28
N GLN A 24 0.40 -8.31 16.91
CA GLN A 24 0.51 -9.43 17.85
C GLN A 24 1.65 -9.21 18.85
N LEU A 25 2.82 -8.76 18.38
CA LEU A 25 3.94 -8.48 19.27
C LEU A 25 3.62 -7.34 20.25
N TYR A 26 3.01 -6.26 19.78
CA TYR A 26 2.62 -5.16 20.66
C TYR A 26 1.64 -5.59 21.74
N SER A 27 0.66 -6.44 21.41
CA SER A 27 -0.33 -6.92 22.39
C SER A 27 0.24 -7.74 23.53
N MET A 28 1.49 -8.24 23.40
CA MET A 28 2.21 -8.93 24.50
C MET A 28 2.75 -7.95 25.55
N TYR A 29 2.86 -6.66 25.20
CA TYR A 29 3.42 -5.64 26.09
C TYR A 29 2.36 -4.69 26.64
N ASP A 30 1.34 -4.36 25.84
CA ASP A 30 0.32 -3.38 26.20
C ASP A 30 -1.02 -3.73 25.52
N ASN A 31 -2.11 -3.48 26.26
CA ASN A 31 -3.49 -3.73 25.80
C ASN A 31 -4.17 -2.49 25.19
N ASN A 32 -3.42 -1.42 24.94
CA ASN A 32 -3.99 -0.21 24.34
C ASN A 32 -4.36 -0.45 22.87
N MET A 33 -5.67 -0.57 22.60
CA MET A 33 -6.21 -0.90 21.28
C MET A 33 -5.84 0.14 20.21
N LEU A 34 -5.85 1.45 20.55
CA LEU A 34 -5.51 2.49 19.59
C LEU A 34 -4.02 2.44 19.21
N VAL A 35 -3.15 2.29 20.21
CA VAL A 35 -1.71 2.18 19.97
C VAL A 35 -1.40 0.91 19.19
N ASN A 36 -2.07 -0.21 19.48
CA ASN A 36 -1.93 -1.45 18.71
C ASN A 36 -2.26 -1.23 17.22
N ALA A 37 -3.37 -0.53 16.92
CA ALA A 37 -3.73 -0.21 15.54
C ALA A 37 -2.68 0.67 14.83
N ILE A 38 -2.09 1.63 15.53
CA ILE A 38 -1.02 2.48 15.00
C ILE A 38 0.26 1.67 14.77
N VAL A 39 0.65 0.82 15.72
CA VAL A 39 1.83 -0.05 15.59
C VAL A 39 1.68 -1.02 14.42
N ALA A 40 0.49 -1.61 14.25
CA ALA A 40 0.19 -2.46 13.11
C ALA A 40 0.37 -1.72 11.77
N LEU A 41 -0.15 -0.48 11.66
CA LEU A 41 0.00 0.34 10.47
C LEU A 41 1.47 0.71 10.19
N LEU A 42 2.22 1.13 11.22
CA LEU A 42 3.64 1.47 11.08
C LEU A 42 4.48 0.27 10.67
N SER A 43 4.24 -0.91 11.27
CA SER A 43 4.92 -2.15 10.91
C SER A 43 4.67 -2.53 9.45
N GLU A 44 3.45 -2.33 8.96
CA GLU A 44 3.08 -2.54 7.57
C GLU A 44 3.83 -1.59 6.64
N TYR A 45 3.86 -0.30 6.94
CA TYR A 45 4.57 0.70 6.13
C TYR A 45 6.08 0.49 6.10
N CYS A 46 6.68 0.02 7.19
CA CYS A 46 8.12 -0.29 7.24
C CYS A 46 8.53 -1.37 6.24
N VAL A 47 7.60 -2.23 5.82
CA VAL A 47 7.87 -3.30 4.84
C VAL A 47 7.30 -2.95 3.46
N ASP A 48 6.04 -2.51 3.40
CA ASP A 48 5.35 -2.25 2.14
C ASP A 48 6.06 -1.17 1.30
N ILE A 49 6.37 -0.01 1.90
CA ILE A 49 6.97 1.12 1.16
C ILE A 49 8.33 0.76 0.56
N PRO A 50 9.31 0.23 1.31
CA PRO A 50 10.59 -0.17 0.72
C PRO A 50 10.43 -1.24 -0.35
N PHE A 51 9.54 -2.22 -0.13
CA PHE A 51 9.31 -3.30 -1.07
C PHE A 51 8.71 -2.79 -2.39
N PHE A 52 7.74 -1.88 -2.30
CA PHE A 52 7.16 -1.21 -3.47
C PHE A 52 8.21 -0.41 -4.25
N VAL A 53 9.04 0.39 -3.55
CA VAL A 53 10.08 1.20 -4.18
C VAL A 53 11.10 0.32 -4.90
N ILE A 54 11.53 -0.78 -4.27
CA ILE A 54 12.50 -1.72 -4.87
C ILE A 54 11.91 -2.38 -6.11
N THR A 55 10.71 -2.94 -6.02
CA THR A 55 10.07 -3.62 -7.16
C THR A 55 9.78 -2.66 -8.30
N PHE A 56 9.30 -1.46 -7.99
CA PHE A 56 9.07 -0.40 -8.97
C PHE A 56 10.36 0.04 -9.65
N TYR A 57 11.46 0.20 -8.89
CA TYR A 57 12.78 0.54 -9.44
C TYR A 57 13.31 -0.54 -10.38
N ILE A 58 13.21 -1.80 -9.98
CA ILE A 58 13.64 -2.95 -10.78
C ILE A 58 12.89 -2.98 -12.11
N ASP A 59 11.57 -2.87 -12.08
CA ASP A 59 10.75 -2.87 -13.29
C ASP A 59 11.09 -1.72 -14.25
N ASN A 60 11.33 -0.53 -13.71
CA ASN A 60 11.71 0.60 -14.54
C ASN A 60 13.12 0.47 -15.13
N LYS A 61 14.05 -0.17 -14.40
CA LYS A 61 15.43 -0.37 -14.87
C LYS A 61 15.51 -1.42 -15.98
N TYR A 62 14.79 -2.53 -15.84
CA TYR A 62 14.85 -3.64 -16.79
C TYR A 62 13.81 -3.55 -17.91
N GLY A 63 12.71 -2.82 -17.73
CA GLY A 63 11.72 -2.58 -18.78
C GLY A 63 12.22 -1.73 -19.96
N HIS A 64 13.46 -1.19 -19.88
CA HIS A 64 14.09 -0.42 -20.97
C HIS A 64 14.79 -1.31 -22.01
N HIS A 65 14.87 -2.62 -21.81
CA HIS A 65 15.60 -3.55 -22.66
C HIS A 65 14.69 -4.53 -23.43
N ASP A 66 13.55 -4.07 -23.93
CA ASP A 66 12.81 -4.87 -24.90
C ASP A 66 13.25 -4.46 -26.34
N PRO A 67 14.18 -5.22 -26.98
CA PRO A 67 14.74 -4.86 -28.28
C PRO A 67 13.71 -5.00 -29.43
N ILE A 68 12.52 -5.55 -29.17
CA ILE A 68 11.49 -5.83 -30.17
C ILE A 68 10.52 -4.65 -30.32
N VAL A 69 10.43 -3.75 -29.35
CA VAL A 69 9.56 -2.57 -29.42
C VAL A 69 10.44 -1.33 -29.49
N GLY A 70 10.84 -0.95 -30.70
CA GLY A 70 11.61 0.27 -30.99
C GLY A 70 10.88 1.59 -30.68
N LYS A 71 10.00 1.60 -29.69
CA LYS A 71 9.43 2.80 -29.10
C LYS A 71 10.16 3.04 -27.77
N LYS A 72 11.05 4.07 -27.80
CA LYS A 72 11.51 4.78 -26.63
C LYS A 72 10.35 4.91 -25.65
N ASN A 73 10.26 4.00 -24.64
CA ASN A 73 9.30 4.18 -23.57
C ASN A 73 9.57 5.56 -23.00
N GLN A 74 8.62 6.47 -23.16
CA GLN A 74 8.75 7.84 -22.67
C GLN A 74 9.14 7.74 -21.20
N ALA A 75 10.38 8.13 -20.91
CA ALA A 75 10.85 8.28 -19.55
C ALA A 75 9.72 8.95 -18.76
N PHE A 76 9.35 8.40 -17.61
CA PHE A 76 8.32 8.94 -16.76
C PHE A 76 8.54 10.45 -16.65
N SER A 77 7.73 11.24 -17.32
CA SER A 77 7.81 12.69 -17.29
C SER A 77 7.75 13.11 -15.81
N LYS A 78 8.48 14.16 -15.41
CA LYS A 78 8.38 14.74 -14.06
C LYS A 78 6.92 14.96 -13.65
N GLN A 79 6.06 15.32 -14.60
CA GLN A 79 4.62 15.47 -14.38
C GLN A 79 3.93 14.15 -14.04
N ASN A 80 4.30 13.03 -14.68
CA ASN A 80 3.72 11.72 -14.39
C ASN A 80 4.14 11.23 -12.99
N ILE A 81 5.38 11.49 -12.58
CA ILE A 81 5.85 11.18 -11.22
C ILE A 81 5.08 12.01 -10.18
N LYS A 82 4.93 13.31 -10.42
CA LYS A 82 4.14 14.18 -9.54
C LYS A 82 2.69 13.68 -9.39
N ASN A 83 2.07 13.36 -10.51
CA ASN A 83 0.70 12.84 -10.53
C ASN A 83 0.59 11.50 -9.78
N LEU A 84 1.57 10.61 -9.95
CA LEU A 84 1.64 9.34 -9.24
C LEU A 84 1.74 9.55 -7.72
N VAL A 85 2.64 10.43 -7.29
CA VAL A 85 2.80 10.76 -5.86
C VAL A 85 1.50 11.32 -5.28
N ILE A 86 0.81 12.21 -5.99
CA ILE A 86 -0.49 12.76 -5.55
C ILE A 86 -1.53 11.64 -5.40
N ALA A 87 -1.66 10.76 -6.40
CA ALA A 87 -2.63 9.67 -6.37
C ALA A 87 -2.38 8.72 -5.18
N ILE A 88 -1.12 8.34 -4.97
CA ILE A 88 -0.73 7.48 -3.85
C ILE A 88 -0.98 8.18 -2.52
N SER A 89 -0.49 9.41 -2.33
CA SER A 89 -0.59 10.11 -1.05
C SER A 89 -2.04 10.31 -0.59
N VAL A 90 -2.95 10.66 -1.51
CA VAL A 90 -4.37 10.79 -1.18
C VAL A 90 -4.97 9.43 -0.83
N SER A 91 -4.67 8.39 -1.59
CA SER A 91 -5.18 7.04 -1.33
C SER A 91 -4.65 6.47 -0.02
N GLU A 92 -3.38 6.76 0.33
CA GLU A 92 -2.75 6.38 1.60
C GLU A 92 -3.39 7.05 2.81
N ALA A 93 -3.78 8.31 2.71
CA ALA A 93 -4.49 8.98 3.79
C ALA A 93 -5.81 8.26 4.11
N PHE A 94 -6.57 7.89 3.09
CA PHE A 94 -7.80 7.09 3.28
C PHE A 94 -7.52 5.69 3.81
N TYR A 95 -6.47 5.05 3.31
CA TYR A 95 -6.01 3.76 3.80
C TYR A 95 -5.73 3.80 5.30
N ALA A 96 -4.88 4.73 5.75
CA ALA A 96 -4.47 4.85 7.14
C ALA A 96 -5.66 5.08 8.08
N VAL A 97 -6.55 6.04 7.73
CA VAL A 97 -7.75 6.33 8.52
C VAL A 97 -8.65 5.11 8.61
N THR A 98 -8.95 4.47 7.47
CA THR A 98 -9.81 3.28 7.44
C THR A 98 -9.21 2.15 8.25
N LYS A 99 -7.91 1.88 8.08
CA LYS A 99 -7.23 0.81 8.79
C LYS A 99 -7.23 1.01 10.30
N ILE A 100 -6.81 2.18 10.78
CA ILE A 100 -6.80 2.47 12.22
C ILE A 100 -8.20 2.33 12.82
N PHE A 101 -9.20 2.90 12.16
CA PHE A 101 -10.57 2.85 12.64
C PHE A 101 -11.14 1.42 12.69
N THR A 102 -11.02 0.67 11.60
CA THR A 102 -11.53 -0.72 11.54
C THR A 102 -10.75 -1.65 12.44
N HIS A 103 -9.44 -1.50 12.55
CA HIS A 103 -8.62 -2.29 13.46
C HIS A 103 -9.03 -2.06 14.92
N TYR A 104 -9.18 -0.79 15.33
CA TYR A 104 -9.67 -0.43 16.66
C TYR A 104 -11.04 -1.06 16.96
N GLN A 105 -11.98 -0.98 16.00
CA GLN A 105 -13.31 -1.58 16.15
C GLN A 105 -13.23 -3.10 16.30
N PHE A 106 -12.41 -3.78 15.52
CA PHE A 106 -12.25 -5.23 15.64
C PHE A 106 -11.66 -5.65 16.97
N LEU A 107 -10.66 -4.93 17.50
CA LEU A 107 -10.15 -5.15 18.85
C LEU A 107 -11.21 -4.91 19.92
N HIS A 108 -12.05 -3.87 19.74
CA HIS A 108 -13.16 -3.59 20.67
C HIS A 108 -14.19 -4.71 20.69
N HIS A 109 -14.37 -5.43 19.58
CA HIS A 109 -15.19 -6.64 19.49
C HIS A 109 -14.45 -7.93 19.89
N ALA A 110 -13.37 -7.82 20.64
CA ALA A 110 -12.59 -8.93 21.18
C ALA A 110 -12.00 -9.88 20.12
N MET A 111 -11.70 -9.36 18.92
CA MET A 111 -10.88 -10.10 17.95
C MET A 111 -9.42 -10.14 18.39
N GLU A 112 -8.75 -11.25 18.09
CA GLU A 112 -7.31 -11.35 18.31
C GLU A 112 -6.52 -10.28 17.53
N PRO A 113 -5.46 -9.68 18.09
CA PRO A 113 -4.75 -8.55 17.48
C PRO A 113 -4.28 -8.80 16.04
N TYR A 114 -3.72 -9.98 15.76
CA TYR A 114 -3.29 -10.32 14.40
C TYR A 114 -4.48 -10.45 13.43
N GLN A 115 -5.62 -11.00 13.88
CA GLN A 115 -6.83 -11.12 13.07
C GLN A 115 -7.42 -9.75 12.76
N ALA A 116 -7.49 -8.88 13.78
CA ALA A 116 -7.95 -7.50 13.62
C ALA A 116 -7.08 -6.73 12.63
N ALA A 117 -5.74 -6.89 12.71
CA ALA A 117 -4.80 -6.30 11.76
C ALA A 117 -5.04 -6.81 10.33
N MET A 118 -5.18 -8.12 10.17
CA MET A 118 -5.40 -8.76 8.87
C MET A 118 -6.73 -8.32 8.24
N ALA A 119 -7.82 -8.37 8.97
CA ALA A 119 -9.15 -7.99 8.48
C ALA A 119 -9.22 -6.49 8.11
N SER A 120 -8.67 -5.62 8.96
CA SER A 120 -8.63 -4.18 8.70
C SER A 120 -7.77 -3.82 7.49
N SER A 121 -6.63 -4.51 7.29
CA SER A 121 -5.78 -4.31 6.12
C SER A 121 -6.50 -4.68 4.82
N LEU A 122 -7.24 -5.78 4.78
CA LEU A 122 -8.00 -6.18 3.58
C LEU A 122 -9.06 -5.15 3.21
N ILE A 123 -9.79 -4.61 4.20
CA ILE A 123 -10.80 -3.56 3.97
C ILE A 123 -10.13 -2.28 3.46
N ALA A 124 -9.12 -1.80 4.17
CA ALA A 124 -8.41 -0.58 3.82
C ALA A 124 -7.74 -0.69 2.45
N TRP A 125 -7.16 -1.85 2.13
CA TRP A 125 -6.50 -2.11 0.86
C TRP A 125 -7.45 -2.14 -0.34
N THR A 126 -8.65 -2.68 -0.15
CA THR A 126 -9.71 -2.62 -1.17
C THR A 126 -10.05 -1.17 -1.52
N ILE A 127 -10.22 -0.32 -0.49
CA ILE A 127 -10.49 1.12 -0.68
C ILE A 127 -9.31 1.80 -1.37
N PHE A 128 -8.09 1.52 -0.93
CA PHE A 128 -6.87 2.08 -1.51
C PHE A 128 -6.74 1.80 -3.02
N ILE A 129 -6.89 0.53 -3.42
CA ILE A 129 -6.80 0.14 -4.84
C ILE A 129 -7.86 0.86 -5.68
N VAL A 130 -9.08 0.94 -5.19
CA VAL A 130 -10.15 1.66 -5.89
C VAL A 130 -9.78 3.14 -6.06
N LEU A 131 -9.38 3.79 -4.96
CA LEU A 131 -9.05 5.22 -4.97
C LEU A 131 -7.85 5.54 -5.86
N VAL A 132 -6.74 4.80 -5.73
CA VAL A 132 -5.53 5.07 -6.54
C VAL A 132 -5.81 4.91 -8.04
N ASN A 133 -6.65 3.96 -8.41
CA ASN A 133 -7.03 3.77 -9.82
C ASN A 133 -8.00 4.85 -10.32
N VAL A 134 -8.97 5.26 -9.51
CA VAL A 134 -9.91 6.35 -9.85
C VAL A 134 -9.18 7.68 -9.98
N ILE A 135 -8.35 8.02 -8.99
CA ILE A 135 -7.56 9.26 -9.01
C ILE A 135 -6.58 9.22 -10.17
N GLY A 136 -5.85 8.10 -10.36
CA GLY A 136 -4.91 7.93 -11.45
C GLY A 136 -5.52 8.11 -12.83
N LYS A 137 -6.76 7.66 -13.03
CA LYS A 137 -7.52 7.94 -14.27
C LYS A 137 -7.84 9.42 -14.43
N LYS A 138 -8.32 10.09 -13.37
CA LYS A 138 -8.69 11.52 -13.42
C LYS A 138 -7.50 12.42 -13.76
N ILE A 139 -6.33 12.14 -13.20
CA ILE A 139 -5.11 12.94 -13.43
C ILE A 139 -4.33 12.48 -14.67
N LYS A 140 -4.94 11.67 -15.52
CA LYS A 140 -4.35 11.15 -16.77
C LYS A 140 -3.00 10.44 -16.58
N LEU A 141 -2.79 9.78 -15.43
CA LEU A 141 -1.57 9.05 -15.13
C LEU A 141 -1.34 7.88 -16.10
N PHE A 142 -2.42 7.30 -16.62
CA PHE A 142 -2.41 6.10 -17.46
C PHE A 142 -2.79 6.39 -18.93
N HIS A 143 -2.74 7.66 -19.37
CA HIS A 143 -2.98 8.00 -20.77
C HIS A 143 -1.79 7.53 -21.62
N LYS A 144 -2.13 6.73 -22.64
CA LYS A 144 -1.24 6.38 -23.74
C LYS A 144 -1.07 7.57 -24.69
#